data_c4fd84f8f6f938968a0a3d661bfb987b
#
_entry.id   c4fd84f8f6f938968a0a3d661bfb987b
#
_cell.length_a   1.000
_cell.length_b   1.000
_cell.length_c   1.000
_cell.angle_alpha   90.00
_cell.angle_beta   90.00
_cell.angle_gamma   90.00
#
_symmetry.space_group_name_H-M   'P 1'
#
loop_
_entity.id
_entity.type
_entity.pdbx_description
1 polymer ?
#
loop_
_entity_poly.entity_id
_entity_poly.type
_entity_poly.pdbx_seq_one_letter_code
_entity_poly.pdbx_strand_id
1 'polypeptide(L)'
;MNYAEPKRYHPHFRYWMRHMAAVPKGFLRYQVLELLNEKPLSGSEIMNEIENRTNGLWRPSPGSVYPLLAWLRDSGYIKEAPTEESGVKRYLLTENGKRLLEEQRKIRRQLRDKAKFFVPPFLGAIWYGLSSKKAAELQKSCRRLIQAFINIGINVGRKFSEKAFEETIKVLDEAAAKLEEINKKLEEK
;
A
#
# COMPACT_ATOMS: atom_id res chain seq x y z
N MET A 1 -30.60 -4.34 25.22
CA MET A 1 -29.84 -4.50 23.97
C MET A 1 -28.54 -3.77 24.15
N ASN A 2 -27.46 -4.47 24.51
CA ASN A 2 -26.14 -3.89 24.71
C ASN A 2 -25.37 -4.03 23.39
N TYR A 3 -25.15 -2.90 22.71
CA TYR A 3 -24.19 -2.83 21.62
C TYR A 3 -22.80 -2.87 22.22
N ALA A 4 -22.08 -3.98 21.99
CA ALA A 4 -20.67 -4.09 22.32
C ALA A 4 -19.89 -3.09 21.45
N GLU A 5 -19.16 -2.16 22.08
CA GLU A 5 -18.26 -1.24 21.38
C GLU A 5 -17.20 -2.02 20.57
N PRO A 6 -16.86 -1.58 19.35
CA PRO A 6 -15.82 -2.22 18.57
C PRO A 6 -14.47 -2.05 19.30
N LYS A 7 -13.79 -3.16 19.57
CA LYS A 7 -12.47 -3.21 20.20
C LYS A 7 -11.51 -2.29 19.46
N ARG A 8 -11.03 -1.25 20.15
CA ARG A 8 -10.04 -0.29 19.64
C ARG A 8 -8.76 -1.04 19.29
N TYR A 9 -8.43 -1.10 18.01
CA TYR A 9 -7.10 -1.52 17.55
C TYR A 9 -6.03 -0.71 18.26
N HIS A 10 -5.00 -1.38 18.79
CA HIS A 10 -3.92 -0.75 19.52
C HIS A 10 -3.28 0.39 18.73
N PRO A 11 -3.12 1.60 19.31
CA PRO A 11 -2.56 2.76 18.63
C PRO A 11 -1.12 2.54 18.12
N HIS A 12 -0.38 1.59 18.70
CA HIS A 12 0.98 1.22 18.30
C HIS A 12 1.09 0.62 16.90
N PHE A 13 0.11 -0.18 16.44
CA PHE A 13 0.16 -0.77 15.10
C PHE A 13 -0.05 0.29 14.01
N ARG A 14 -0.98 1.22 14.20
CA ARG A 14 -1.20 2.35 13.27
C ARG A 14 -0.01 3.31 13.26
N TYR A 15 0.61 3.54 14.42
CA TYR A 15 1.81 4.37 14.53
C TYR A 15 3.00 3.71 13.84
N TRP A 16 3.21 2.41 14.05
CA TRP A 16 4.27 1.62 13.43
C TRP A 16 4.13 1.57 11.90
N MET A 17 2.92 1.35 11.37
CA MET A 17 2.64 1.38 9.92
C MET A 17 2.85 2.78 9.31
N ARG A 18 2.55 3.85 10.04
CA ARG A 18 2.84 5.23 9.60
C ARG A 18 4.32 5.54 9.47
N HIS A 19 5.14 4.90 10.26
CA HIS A 19 6.58 5.13 10.30
C HIS A 19 7.42 4.06 9.60
N MET A 20 6.78 3.04 9.00
CA MET A 20 7.53 2.06 8.21
C MET A 20 8.14 2.74 6.99
N ALA A 21 9.42 3.04 7.10
CA ALA A 21 10.30 3.51 6.02
C ALA A 21 10.47 2.50 4.87
N ALA A 22 9.61 1.48 4.81
CA ALA A 22 9.72 0.35 3.89
C ALA A 22 8.81 0.44 2.65
N VAL A 23 8.18 1.60 2.41
CA VAL A 23 7.51 1.82 1.12
C VAL A 23 8.60 2.01 0.07
N PRO A 24 8.72 1.12 -0.93
CA PRO A 24 9.74 1.26 -1.95
C PRO A 24 9.65 2.66 -2.59
N LYS A 25 10.79 3.36 -2.72
CA LYS A 25 10.85 4.71 -3.33
C LYS A 25 10.12 4.76 -4.69
N GLY A 26 10.11 3.66 -5.43
CA GLY A 26 9.37 3.52 -6.68
C GLY A 26 7.84 3.52 -6.51
N PHE A 27 7.30 3.11 -5.35
CA PHE A 27 5.86 3.14 -5.10
C PHE A 27 5.36 4.57 -4.86
N LEU A 28 6.06 5.34 -4.00
CA LEU A 28 5.71 6.74 -3.77
C LEU A 28 5.79 7.55 -5.07
N ARG A 29 6.85 7.37 -5.85
CA ARG A 29 7.01 8.04 -7.14
C ARG A 29 5.84 7.76 -8.08
N TYR A 30 5.42 6.50 -8.18
CA TYR A 30 4.28 6.11 -9.00
C TYR A 30 2.99 6.79 -8.52
N GLN A 31 2.70 6.79 -7.23
CA GLN A 31 1.51 7.45 -6.67
C GLN A 31 1.51 8.95 -6.95
N VAL A 32 2.65 9.62 -6.78
CA VAL A 32 2.78 11.05 -7.07
C VAL A 32 2.51 11.34 -8.55
N LEU A 33 3.07 10.55 -9.47
CA LEU A 33 2.83 10.72 -10.90
C LEU A 33 1.37 10.48 -11.28
N GLU A 34 0.71 9.46 -10.71
CA GLU A 34 -0.73 9.21 -10.93
C GLU A 34 -1.58 10.40 -10.48
N LEU A 35 -1.31 10.93 -9.29
CA LEU A 35 -2.04 12.08 -8.74
C LEU A 35 -1.85 13.34 -9.60
N LEU A 36 -0.62 13.63 -9.99
CA LEU A 36 -0.30 14.80 -10.83
C LEU A 36 -0.79 14.66 -12.28
N ASN A 37 -1.12 13.45 -12.72
CA ASN A 37 -1.78 13.23 -14.00
C ASN A 37 -3.27 13.59 -13.98
N GLU A 38 -3.91 13.57 -12.82
CA GLU A 38 -5.32 13.88 -12.67
C GLU A 38 -5.56 15.38 -12.51
N LYS A 39 -4.76 16.05 -11.67
CA LYS A 39 -4.87 17.48 -11.37
C LYS A 39 -3.58 18.06 -10.80
N PRO A 40 -3.37 19.38 -10.91
CA PRO A 40 -2.25 20.04 -10.23
C PRO A 40 -2.40 19.94 -8.72
N LEU A 41 -1.33 19.54 -8.00
CA LEU A 41 -1.31 19.38 -6.55
C LEU A 41 -0.01 19.91 -5.94
N SER A 42 -0.11 20.46 -4.73
CA SER A 42 1.00 20.78 -3.86
C SER A 42 1.51 19.55 -3.10
N GLY A 43 2.68 19.65 -2.47
CA GLY A 43 3.22 18.55 -1.67
C GLY A 43 2.30 18.15 -0.51
N SER A 44 1.64 19.09 0.14
CA SER A 44 0.68 18.82 1.21
C SER A 44 -0.59 18.14 0.70
N GLU A 45 -1.13 18.62 -0.44
CA GLU A 45 -2.30 18.01 -1.07
C GLU A 45 -2.01 16.58 -1.53
N ILE A 46 -0.81 16.30 -2.06
CA ILE A 46 -0.38 14.93 -2.42
C ILE A 46 -0.36 14.01 -1.19
N MET A 47 0.19 14.46 -0.06
CA MET A 47 0.20 13.67 1.17
C MET A 47 -1.21 13.34 1.66
N ASN A 48 -2.11 14.31 1.65
CA ASN A 48 -3.51 14.14 2.04
C ASN A 48 -4.25 13.19 1.09
N GLU A 49 -4.03 13.34 -0.22
CA GLU A 49 -4.69 12.50 -1.23
C GLU A 49 -4.24 11.04 -1.12
N ILE A 50 -2.95 10.78 -0.86
CA ILE A 50 -2.46 9.42 -0.62
C ILE A 50 -3.05 8.83 0.65
N GLU A 51 -3.16 9.61 1.74
CA GLU A 51 -3.81 9.18 2.98
C GLU A 51 -5.27 8.82 2.74
N ASN A 52 -6.01 9.65 2.01
CA ASN A 52 -7.41 9.41 1.67
C ASN A 52 -7.59 8.14 0.82
N ARG A 53 -6.79 7.97 -0.24
CA ARG A 53 -6.83 6.78 -1.12
C ARG A 53 -6.46 5.48 -0.41
N THR A 54 -5.73 5.58 0.69
CA THR A 54 -5.35 4.43 1.52
C THR A 54 -6.25 4.26 2.74
N ASN A 55 -7.37 4.98 2.82
CA ASN A 55 -8.28 4.98 3.97
C ASN A 55 -7.55 5.23 5.31
N GLY A 56 -6.56 6.14 5.30
CA GLY A 56 -5.74 6.48 6.46
C GLY A 56 -4.66 5.46 6.82
N LEU A 57 -4.48 4.40 6.02
CA LEU A 57 -3.46 3.37 6.29
C LEU A 57 -2.05 3.88 6.07
N TRP A 58 -1.85 4.82 5.14
CA TRP A 58 -0.54 5.36 4.84
C TRP A 58 -0.60 6.84 4.46
N ARG A 59 0.22 7.65 5.14
CA ARG A 59 0.50 9.04 4.82
C ARG A 59 2.01 9.20 4.64
N PRO A 60 2.52 9.55 3.46
CA PRO A 60 3.94 9.79 3.27
C PRO A 60 4.40 11.00 4.07
N SER A 61 5.66 10.97 4.53
CA SER A 61 6.24 12.09 5.28
C SER A 61 6.66 13.24 4.36
N PRO A 62 6.69 14.49 4.86
CA PRO A 62 7.27 15.61 4.12
C PRO A 62 8.69 15.34 3.62
N GLY A 63 9.54 14.71 4.47
CA GLY A 63 10.90 14.31 4.12
C GLY A 63 11.00 13.29 2.99
N SER A 64 9.91 12.60 2.64
CA SER A 64 9.86 11.72 1.47
C SER A 64 9.28 12.40 0.24
N VAL A 65 8.29 13.26 0.41
CA VAL A 65 7.55 13.88 -0.70
C VAL A 65 8.33 15.04 -1.32
N TYR A 66 8.83 15.97 -0.52
CA TYR A 66 9.48 17.16 -1.07
C TYR A 66 10.79 16.87 -1.82
N PRO A 67 11.70 16.00 -1.35
CA PRO A 67 12.87 15.61 -2.13
C PRO A 67 12.50 14.90 -3.43
N LEU A 68 11.42 14.11 -3.43
CA LEU A 68 10.92 13.46 -4.64
C LEU A 68 10.37 14.49 -5.65
N LEU A 69 9.59 15.47 -5.20
CA LEU A 69 9.08 16.54 -6.05
C LEU A 69 10.21 17.38 -6.64
N ALA A 70 11.22 17.72 -5.82
CA ALA A 70 12.41 18.42 -6.31
C ALA A 70 13.12 17.62 -7.40
N TRP A 71 13.36 16.32 -7.17
CA TRP A 71 13.98 15.47 -8.16
C TRP A 71 13.16 15.34 -9.45
N LEU A 72 11.83 15.16 -9.34
CA LEU A 72 10.94 15.08 -10.50
C LEU A 72 10.95 16.37 -11.32
N ARG A 73 10.96 17.53 -10.66
CA ARG A 73 11.05 18.84 -11.30
C ARG A 73 12.40 19.03 -12.00
N ASP A 74 13.48 18.77 -11.29
CA ASP A 74 14.84 18.97 -11.81
C ASP A 74 15.15 17.99 -12.96
N SER A 75 14.49 16.82 -12.97
CA SER A 75 14.53 15.86 -14.07
C SER A 75 13.55 16.17 -15.21
N GLY A 76 12.79 17.25 -15.14
CA GLY A 76 11.86 17.67 -16.18
C GLY A 76 10.59 16.82 -16.31
N TYR A 77 10.24 16.01 -15.30
CA TYR A 77 9.02 15.20 -15.32
C TYR A 77 7.79 15.94 -14.82
N ILE A 78 7.98 16.93 -13.95
CA ILE A 78 6.93 17.82 -13.48
C ILE A 78 7.37 19.27 -13.65
N LYS A 79 6.41 20.18 -13.67
CA LYS A 79 6.63 21.64 -13.65
C LYS A 79 5.68 22.30 -12.66
N GLU A 80 6.00 23.50 -12.23
CA GLU A 80 5.09 24.29 -11.42
C GLU A 80 3.88 24.69 -12.30
N ALA A 81 2.69 24.55 -11.74
CA ALA A 81 1.46 25.04 -12.37
C ALA A 81 1.45 26.58 -12.30
N PRO A 82 0.71 27.26 -13.18
CA PRO A 82 0.46 28.69 -13.03
C PRO A 82 -0.03 28.98 -11.63
N THR A 83 0.56 29.96 -10.95
CA THR A 83 0.23 30.28 -9.57
C THR A 83 -1.15 30.95 -9.52
N GLU A 84 -2.07 30.33 -8.80
CA GLU A 84 -3.30 31.00 -8.39
C GLU A 84 -2.99 31.99 -7.26
N GLU A 85 -3.91 32.93 -6.98
CA GLU A 85 -3.76 34.00 -5.96
C GLU A 85 -3.35 33.50 -4.55
N SER A 86 -3.50 32.21 -4.28
CA SER A 86 -3.19 31.59 -2.97
C SER A 86 -1.69 31.47 -2.65
N GLY A 87 -0.77 31.75 -3.58
CA GLY A 87 0.68 31.61 -3.38
C GLY A 87 1.19 30.17 -3.18
N VAL A 88 0.31 29.15 -3.17
CA VAL A 88 0.67 27.76 -2.97
C VAL A 88 1.23 27.16 -4.26
N LYS A 89 2.48 26.66 -4.19
CA LYS A 89 3.11 25.99 -5.33
C LYS A 89 2.47 24.63 -5.58
N ARG A 90 1.81 24.49 -6.72
CA ARG A 90 1.28 23.22 -7.24
C ARG A 90 2.10 22.74 -8.42
N TYR A 91 2.12 21.44 -8.64
CA TYR A 91 2.88 20.78 -9.70
C TYR A 91 1.93 20.05 -10.63
N LEU A 92 2.33 19.90 -11.89
CA LEU A 92 1.63 19.11 -12.89
C LEU A 92 2.66 18.34 -13.75
N LEU A 93 2.21 17.28 -14.40
CA LEU A 93 3.08 16.50 -15.29
C LEU A 93 3.47 17.30 -16.54
N THR A 94 4.71 17.12 -16.97
CA THR A 94 5.15 17.44 -18.33
C THR A 94 4.85 16.28 -19.27
N GLU A 95 5.05 16.44 -20.57
CA GLU A 95 4.94 15.32 -21.53
C GLU A 95 5.94 14.19 -21.20
N ASN A 96 7.15 14.54 -20.72
CA ASN A 96 8.10 13.53 -20.24
C ASN A 96 7.61 12.81 -19.00
N GLY A 97 6.95 13.52 -18.09
CA GLY A 97 6.30 12.92 -16.90
C GLY A 97 5.20 11.94 -17.26
N LYS A 98 4.37 12.28 -18.25
CA LYS A 98 3.32 11.38 -18.75
C LYS A 98 3.93 10.12 -19.38
N ARG A 99 5.00 10.24 -20.15
CA ARG A 99 5.72 9.08 -20.72
C ARG A 99 6.29 8.18 -19.62
N LEU A 100 6.94 8.78 -18.61
CA LEU A 100 7.46 8.04 -17.46
C LEU A 100 6.34 7.28 -16.73
N LEU A 101 5.18 7.92 -16.53
CA LEU A 101 4.02 7.28 -15.92
C LEU A 101 3.53 6.08 -16.74
N GLU A 102 3.39 6.23 -18.05
CA GLU A 102 2.97 5.12 -18.92
C GLU A 102 3.97 3.96 -18.94
N GLU A 103 5.27 4.24 -18.92
CA GLU A 103 6.30 3.20 -18.78
C GLU A 103 6.14 2.45 -17.43
N GLN A 104 5.90 3.16 -16.34
CA GLN A 104 5.68 2.54 -15.03
C GLN A 104 4.38 1.73 -14.99
N ARG A 105 3.32 2.22 -15.62
CA ARG A 105 2.06 1.49 -15.78
C ARG A 105 2.26 0.19 -16.58
N LYS A 106 3.04 0.26 -17.67
CA LYS A 106 3.37 -0.90 -18.49
C LYS A 106 4.17 -1.94 -17.71
N ILE A 107 5.21 -1.52 -17.00
CA ILE A 107 6.01 -2.40 -16.14
C ILE A 107 5.13 -3.04 -15.06
N ARG A 108 4.26 -2.26 -14.40
CA ARG A 108 3.34 -2.78 -13.39
C ARG A 108 2.33 -3.76 -13.96
N ARG A 109 1.78 -3.51 -15.16
CA ARG A 109 0.92 -4.48 -15.86
C ARG A 109 1.69 -5.77 -16.15
N GLN A 110 2.89 -5.68 -16.71
CA GLN A 110 3.73 -6.85 -16.98
C GLN A 110 4.14 -7.60 -15.70
N LEU A 111 4.45 -6.87 -14.63
CA LEU A 111 4.73 -7.48 -13.33
C LEU A 111 3.48 -8.13 -12.74
N ARG A 112 2.30 -7.54 -12.87
CA ARG A 112 1.04 -8.14 -12.43
C ARG A 112 0.74 -9.44 -13.20
N ASP A 113 1.02 -9.46 -14.48
CA ASP A 113 0.78 -10.62 -15.34
C ASP A 113 1.86 -11.73 -15.14
N LYS A 114 3.10 -11.32 -14.78
CA LYS A 114 4.22 -12.22 -14.48
C LYS A 114 4.39 -12.47 -12.96
N ALA A 115 4.03 -11.52 -12.12
CA ALA A 115 4.12 -11.65 -10.68
C ALA A 115 2.96 -12.50 -10.17
N LYS A 116 3.08 -13.79 -10.31
CA LYS A 116 2.35 -14.73 -9.46
C LYS A 116 2.62 -14.46 -7.98
N PHE A 117 3.45 -13.44 -7.64
CA PHE A 117 3.79 -13.17 -6.24
C PHE A 117 4.48 -11.83 -5.96
N PHE A 118 3.75 -10.85 -5.44
CA PHE A 118 4.32 -9.73 -4.68
C PHE A 118 4.10 -9.97 -3.19
N VAL A 119 5.09 -10.57 -2.54
CA VAL A 119 5.17 -10.54 -1.07
C VAL A 119 5.74 -9.18 -0.70
N PRO A 120 5.04 -8.37 0.12
CA PRO A 120 5.63 -7.15 0.64
C PRO A 120 7.01 -7.45 1.26
N PRO A 121 8.05 -6.63 1.01
CA PRO A 121 9.41 -6.90 1.49
C PRO A 121 9.51 -7.14 3.00
N PHE A 122 8.60 -6.56 3.80
CA PHE A 122 8.56 -6.76 5.25
C PHE A 122 8.12 -8.18 5.65
N LEU A 123 7.31 -8.87 4.85
CA LEU A 123 6.99 -10.27 5.11
C LEU A 123 8.17 -11.19 4.78
N GLY A 124 9.04 -10.80 3.84
CA GLY A 124 10.28 -11.51 3.56
C GLY A 124 11.28 -11.42 4.73
N ALA A 125 11.39 -10.28 5.39
CA ALA A 125 12.32 -10.09 6.50
C ALA A 125 12.00 -10.97 7.73
N ILE A 126 10.73 -11.27 7.98
CA ILE A 126 10.29 -12.13 9.09
C ILE A 126 10.83 -13.57 8.90
N TRP A 127 11.13 -13.98 7.67
CA TRP A 127 11.49 -15.35 7.31
C TRP A 127 12.99 -15.57 7.07
N TYR A 128 13.81 -14.52 7.08
CA TYR A 128 15.24 -14.59 6.78
C TYR A 128 16.04 -15.41 7.81
N GLY A 129 15.47 -15.68 8.99
CA GLY A 129 16.12 -16.47 10.06
C GLY A 129 15.73 -17.95 10.10
N LEU A 130 14.77 -18.41 9.29
CA LEU A 130 14.21 -19.76 9.40
C LEU A 130 14.68 -20.65 8.23
N SER A 131 15.79 -21.35 8.41
CA SER A 131 16.37 -22.25 7.40
C SER A 131 15.87 -23.70 7.47
N SER A 132 14.70 -23.97 8.04
CA SER A 132 14.16 -25.32 8.20
C SER A 132 13.14 -25.69 7.11
N LYS A 133 12.98 -27.01 6.84
CA LYS A 133 11.95 -27.54 5.95
C LYS A 133 10.54 -27.05 6.32
N LYS A 134 10.26 -26.89 7.62
CA LYS A 134 9.01 -26.33 8.16
C LYS A 134 8.80 -24.86 7.79
N ALA A 135 9.88 -24.06 7.72
CA ALA A 135 9.80 -22.68 7.26
C ALA A 135 9.37 -22.57 5.79
N ALA A 136 9.88 -23.46 4.94
CA ALA A 136 9.48 -23.51 3.53
C ALA A 136 8.00 -23.89 3.35
N GLU A 137 7.49 -24.81 4.18
CA GLU A 137 6.07 -25.18 4.18
C GLU A 137 5.19 -24.02 4.65
N LEU A 138 5.59 -23.32 5.70
CA LEU A 138 4.87 -22.14 6.18
C LEU A 138 4.87 -21.01 5.13
N GLN A 139 6.02 -20.76 4.49
CA GLN A 139 6.09 -19.80 3.38
C GLN A 139 5.13 -20.18 2.23
N LYS A 140 5.04 -21.48 1.89
CA LYS A 140 4.12 -21.97 0.87
C LYS A 140 2.66 -21.69 1.25
N SER A 141 2.30 -21.92 2.52
CA SER A 141 0.94 -21.66 3.04
C SER A 141 0.60 -20.17 3.05
N CYS A 142 1.51 -19.31 3.54
CA CYS A 142 1.33 -17.87 3.47
C CYS A 142 1.17 -17.37 2.04
N ARG A 143 1.99 -17.90 1.12
CA ARG A 143 1.89 -17.59 -0.30
C ARG A 143 0.51 -17.91 -0.86
N ARG A 144 0.01 -19.11 -0.58
CA ARG A 144 -1.31 -19.56 -1.04
C ARG A 144 -2.43 -18.67 -0.50
N LEU A 145 -2.36 -18.28 0.79
CA LEU A 145 -3.35 -17.39 1.42
C LEU A 145 -3.37 -16.01 0.75
N ILE A 146 -2.20 -15.41 0.58
CA ILE A 146 -2.07 -14.09 -0.06
C ILE A 146 -2.59 -14.13 -1.50
N GLN A 147 -2.25 -15.18 -2.25
CA GLN A 147 -2.75 -15.33 -3.63
C GLN A 147 -4.26 -15.46 -3.69
N ALA A 148 -4.86 -16.23 -2.78
CA ALA A 148 -6.30 -16.37 -2.68
C ALA A 148 -6.97 -15.02 -2.36
N PHE A 149 -6.41 -14.26 -1.43
CA PHE A 149 -6.89 -12.92 -1.07
C PHE A 149 -6.82 -11.92 -2.22
N ILE A 150 -5.69 -11.90 -2.95
CA ILE A 150 -5.54 -11.06 -4.16
C ILE A 150 -6.57 -11.43 -5.23
N ASN A 151 -6.79 -12.73 -5.46
CA ASN A 151 -7.76 -13.20 -6.44
C ASN A 151 -9.20 -12.80 -6.08
N ILE A 152 -9.55 -12.85 -4.79
CA ILE A 152 -10.85 -12.35 -4.31
C ILE A 152 -10.96 -10.85 -4.57
N GLY A 153 -9.94 -10.04 -4.23
CA GLY A 153 -9.96 -8.61 -4.48
C GLY A 153 -10.14 -8.24 -5.96
N ILE A 154 -9.50 -9.01 -6.86
CA ILE A 154 -9.65 -8.83 -8.32
C ILE A 154 -11.08 -9.20 -8.76
N ASN A 155 -11.63 -10.29 -8.25
CA ASN A 155 -12.95 -10.78 -8.64
C ASN A 155 -14.08 -9.93 -8.07
N VAL A 156 -13.97 -9.49 -6.82
CA VAL A 156 -14.92 -8.54 -6.19
C VAL A 156 -14.93 -7.20 -6.94
N GLY A 157 -13.78 -6.72 -7.41
CA GLY A 157 -13.71 -5.53 -8.26
C GLY A 157 -14.37 -5.68 -9.63
N ARG A 158 -14.61 -6.92 -10.09
CA ARG A 158 -15.27 -7.22 -11.38
C ARG A 158 -16.75 -7.61 -11.24
N LYS A 159 -17.09 -8.30 -10.16
CA LYS A 159 -18.45 -8.75 -9.84
C LYS A 159 -18.67 -8.59 -8.35
N PHE A 160 -19.17 -7.43 -7.95
CA PHE A 160 -19.46 -7.18 -6.53
C PHE A 160 -20.52 -8.17 -6.06
N SER A 161 -20.21 -8.90 -4.99
CA SER A 161 -21.12 -9.78 -4.27
C SER A 161 -20.94 -9.54 -2.77
N GLU A 162 -21.95 -8.95 -2.15
CA GLU A 162 -21.95 -8.66 -0.72
C GLU A 162 -21.75 -9.93 0.11
N LYS A 163 -22.44 -11.01 -0.28
CA LYS A 163 -22.30 -12.32 0.36
C LYS A 163 -20.86 -12.85 0.29
N ALA A 164 -20.19 -12.75 -0.86
CA ALA A 164 -18.79 -13.18 -1.01
C ALA A 164 -17.84 -12.32 -0.17
N PHE A 165 -18.17 -11.04 0.00
CA PHE A 165 -17.40 -10.12 0.84
C PHE A 165 -17.54 -10.47 2.32
N GLU A 166 -18.77 -10.72 2.81
CA GLU A 166 -19.04 -11.16 4.18
C GLU A 166 -18.38 -12.51 4.50
N GLU A 167 -18.48 -13.49 3.59
CA GLU A 167 -17.81 -14.79 3.74
C GLU A 167 -16.28 -14.62 3.80
N THR A 168 -15.73 -13.70 3.03
CA THR A 168 -14.29 -13.41 3.06
C THR A 168 -13.86 -12.80 4.39
N ILE A 169 -14.61 -11.85 4.93
CA ILE A 169 -14.37 -11.26 6.25
C ILE A 169 -14.37 -12.35 7.31
N LYS A 170 -15.39 -13.19 7.33
CA LYS A 170 -15.52 -14.28 8.30
C LYS A 170 -14.31 -15.22 8.29
N VAL A 171 -13.87 -15.64 7.11
CA VAL A 171 -12.68 -16.53 6.96
C VAL A 171 -11.41 -15.84 7.46
N LEU A 172 -11.24 -14.54 7.19
CA LEU A 172 -10.07 -13.80 7.66
C LEU A 172 -10.07 -13.61 9.18
N ASP A 173 -11.23 -13.31 9.77
CA ASP A 173 -11.36 -13.14 11.22
C ASP A 173 -11.13 -14.47 11.96
N GLU A 174 -11.64 -15.59 11.44
CA GLU A 174 -11.39 -16.92 11.99
C GLU A 174 -9.90 -17.29 11.89
N ALA A 175 -9.25 -16.98 10.78
CA ALA A 175 -7.82 -17.24 10.61
C ALA A 175 -6.98 -16.37 11.56
N ALA A 176 -7.33 -15.10 11.73
CA ALA A 176 -6.66 -14.19 12.65
C ALA A 176 -6.77 -14.66 14.09
N ALA A 177 -7.98 -15.01 14.54
CA ALA A 177 -8.23 -15.51 15.90
C ALA A 177 -7.41 -16.77 16.22
N LYS A 178 -7.31 -17.71 15.27
CA LYS A 178 -6.49 -18.92 15.45
C LYS A 178 -4.99 -18.61 15.55
N LEU A 179 -4.49 -17.65 14.77
CA LEU A 179 -3.09 -17.23 14.83
C LEU A 179 -2.78 -16.49 16.14
N GLU A 180 -3.71 -15.67 16.64
CA GLU A 180 -3.58 -15.00 17.94
C GLU A 180 -3.53 -16.01 19.09
N GLU A 181 -4.36 -17.08 19.04
CA GLU A 181 -4.31 -18.15 20.03
C GLU A 181 -2.96 -18.90 20.03
N ILE A 182 -2.41 -19.18 18.83
CA ILE A 182 -1.09 -19.80 18.72
C ILE A 182 -0.01 -18.88 19.29
N ASN A 183 -0.08 -17.57 18.99
CA ASN A 183 0.88 -16.60 19.52
C ASN A 183 0.84 -16.55 21.05
N LYS A 184 -0.36 -16.51 21.64
CA LYS A 184 -0.54 -16.53 23.10
C LYS A 184 0.11 -17.75 23.75
N LYS A 185 -0.04 -18.94 23.15
CA LYS A 185 0.61 -20.19 23.64
C LYS A 185 2.14 -20.14 23.53
N LEU A 186 2.71 -19.33 22.65
CA LEU A 186 4.16 -19.14 22.52
C LEU A 186 4.71 -18.15 23.55
N GLU A 187 3.90 -17.15 23.97
CA GLU A 187 4.26 -16.18 25.00
C GLU A 187 4.22 -16.77 26.42
N GLU A 188 3.41 -17.81 26.64
CA GLU A 188 3.25 -18.49 27.92
C GLU A 188 4.33 -19.57 28.20
N LYS A 189 5.25 -19.82 27.29
CA LYS A 189 6.39 -20.76 27.41
C LYS A 189 7.71 -20.04 27.66
#